data_e704cb6571e6970c32a2619dd44776b7
#
_entry.id   e704cb6571e6970c32a2619dd44776b7
#
_cell.length_a   1.000
_cell.length_b   1.000
_cell.length_c   1.000
_cell.angle_alpha   90.00
_cell.angle_beta   90.00
_cell.angle_gamma   90.00
#
_symmetry.space_group_name_H-M   'P 1'
#
loop_
_entity.id
_entity.type
_entity.pdbx_description
1 polymer ?
#
loop_
_entity_poly.entity_id
_entity_poly.type
_entity_poly.pdbx_seq_one_letter_code
_entity_poly.pdbx_strand_id
1 'polypeptide(L)'
;MFSRLLASIVVFSSALLFAGAAAAADNLAKETWYKIDSANFEIITDAEPNSVRQLAKDLERYRSVALHLLGAEDDGAKLTIYAAKDRKSYAGLVGEDLSEMTNGLFDTTADGSYALVNLDGRTGERQLEAREFLFHEYTHFLSYNGTTTHYPYWYSEGFAEFMSTMTFGANNSYEIGAIPGERAMTLLYTSPMPLQELLRATVYNTPDEEKGRVYASGWMLAHWIIMKSGKADAFKQFVKDYNNGADPIKALVKNLGMSIKEIEDNYYAQFEQGVFDLARGKVPKTFRPVHPKVAQLSGADAVVELARFVVKSGYNLESLEPMVAYARENGIYTPKLTAVQAEAETRVGNFDRAEQLMAQIAPSERKNLWYQKARAWLWLNREINNFNGNRNSTKLKKARDNFVQLVNEQSDAAMNWYGLAITLQMLGYPQKRYMEMLEQAYLRAPRELHIAQWMAQELYNQKDAEYFARVAQPLMLELTDEREYNEMKMMLAELKPETASKPLTQNSDKAGEQQNERAKATQHAKNREKHPGGATGKSVSM
;
A
#
# COMPACT_ATOMS: atom_id res chain seq x y z
N MET A 1 -8.13 28.15 4.10
CA MET A 1 -7.24 26.98 3.96
C MET A 1 -7.67 25.80 4.85
N PHE A 2 -7.96 26.00 6.12
CA PHE A 2 -8.43 24.96 7.06
C PHE A 2 -9.66 24.16 6.59
N SER A 3 -10.60 24.77 5.89
CA SER A 3 -11.82 24.10 5.38
C SER A 3 -11.58 23.19 4.16
N ARG A 4 -10.42 23.30 3.50
CA ARG A 4 -10.11 22.49 2.29
C ARG A 4 -9.32 21.23 2.59
N LEU A 5 -8.44 21.23 3.60
CA LEU A 5 -7.75 20.00 4.05
C LEU A 5 -8.73 18.98 4.68
N LEU A 6 -9.77 19.46 5.35
CA LEU A 6 -10.84 18.61 5.89
C LEU A 6 -11.85 18.15 4.81
N ALA A 7 -11.94 18.87 3.67
CA ALA A 7 -12.84 18.51 2.58
C ALA A 7 -12.32 17.42 1.64
N SER A 8 -11.04 17.06 1.72
CA SER A 8 -10.44 15.97 0.94
C SER A 8 -10.67 14.57 1.55
N ILE A 9 -11.41 14.46 2.66
CA ILE A 9 -12.07 13.20 3.03
C ILE A 9 -13.29 13.09 2.12
N VAL A 10 -13.07 12.54 0.94
CA VAL A 10 -13.90 12.58 -0.25
C VAL A 10 -15.27 11.97 0.03
N VAL A 11 -16.27 12.81 -0.02
CA VAL A 11 -17.64 12.42 -0.37
C VAL A 11 -17.67 12.26 -1.89
N PHE A 12 -17.41 11.06 -2.41
CA PHE A 12 -17.80 10.71 -3.77
C PHE A 12 -19.31 10.54 -3.80
N SER A 13 -20.02 11.59 -4.21
CA SER A 13 -21.42 11.50 -4.60
C SER A 13 -21.47 11.02 -6.06
N SER A 14 -21.72 9.74 -6.26
CA SER A 14 -22.23 9.22 -7.53
C SER A 14 -23.46 8.36 -7.24
N ALA A 15 -24.62 9.00 -7.25
CA ALA A 15 -25.86 8.31 -7.49
C ALA A 15 -25.98 8.14 -9.01
N LEU A 16 -25.97 6.87 -9.49
CA LEU A 16 -26.74 6.37 -10.64
C LEU A 16 -26.21 5.00 -11.11
N LEU A 17 -27.14 4.06 -11.17
CA LEU A 17 -27.22 2.77 -11.90
C LEU A 17 -27.36 1.53 -11.02
N PHE A 18 -28.60 1.26 -10.62
CA PHE A 18 -28.99 0.24 -9.63
C PHE A 18 -29.54 -1.06 -10.24
N ALA A 19 -29.01 -1.66 -11.26
CA ALA A 19 -29.63 -2.90 -11.76
C ALA A 19 -28.70 -4.09 -12.06
N GLY A 20 -27.40 -3.89 -12.19
CA GLY A 20 -26.45 -4.98 -12.56
C GLY A 20 -25.66 -5.55 -11.39
N ALA A 21 -25.30 -4.74 -10.41
CA ALA A 21 -24.39 -5.10 -9.31
C ALA A 21 -24.97 -6.11 -8.30
N ALA A 22 -26.29 -6.16 -8.14
CA ALA A 22 -26.94 -7.03 -7.16
C ALA A 22 -26.74 -8.52 -7.44
N ALA A 23 -26.65 -8.95 -8.71
CA ALA A 23 -26.54 -10.36 -9.08
C ALA A 23 -25.14 -10.97 -8.87
N ALA A 24 -24.08 -10.17 -8.98
CA ALA A 24 -22.71 -10.65 -8.78
C ALA A 24 -22.38 -10.79 -7.28
N ALA A 25 -22.83 -9.85 -6.47
CA ALA A 25 -22.60 -9.83 -5.02
C ALA A 25 -23.34 -10.95 -4.25
N ASP A 26 -24.53 -11.35 -4.72
CA ASP A 26 -25.34 -12.43 -4.12
C ASP A 26 -24.60 -13.79 -4.18
N ASN A 27 -23.65 -13.96 -5.09
CA ASN A 27 -22.87 -15.19 -5.23
C ASN A 27 -21.65 -15.24 -4.28
N LEU A 28 -20.99 -14.13 -3.96
CA LEU A 28 -19.79 -14.16 -3.11
C LEU A 28 -20.05 -14.74 -1.73
N ALA A 29 -21.17 -14.36 -1.10
CA ALA A 29 -21.54 -14.82 0.23
C ALA A 29 -21.96 -16.31 0.25
N LYS A 30 -22.32 -16.87 -0.91
CA LYS A 30 -22.74 -18.28 -1.06
C LYS A 30 -21.56 -19.23 -1.32
N GLU A 31 -20.42 -18.70 -1.77
CA GLU A 31 -19.23 -19.51 -2.07
C GLU A 31 -18.54 -19.99 -0.79
N THR A 32 -17.80 -21.08 -0.92
CA THR A 32 -16.95 -21.54 0.17
C THR A 32 -15.61 -20.83 0.13
N TRP A 33 -15.30 -20.09 1.19
CA TRP A 33 -14.08 -19.35 1.32
C TRP A 33 -13.09 -20.03 2.24
N TYR A 34 -11.81 -19.90 1.92
CA TYR A 34 -10.69 -20.43 2.68
C TYR A 34 -9.73 -19.30 3.05
N LYS A 35 -9.09 -19.47 4.19
CA LYS A 35 -7.96 -18.66 4.64
C LYS A 35 -6.70 -19.50 4.59
N ILE A 36 -5.73 -19.06 3.82
CA ILE A 36 -4.39 -19.64 3.78
C ILE A 36 -3.46 -18.67 4.51
N ASP A 37 -2.88 -19.12 5.61
CA ASP A 37 -2.07 -18.31 6.51
C ASP A 37 -0.63 -18.81 6.49
N SER A 38 0.31 -17.95 6.13
CA SER A 38 1.74 -18.18 6.16
C SER A 38 2.45 -17.12 7.02
N ALA A 39 3.77 -17.09 7.02
CA ALA A 39 4.52 -16.15 7.84
C ALA A 39 4.24 -14.69 7.48
N ASN A 40 4.25 -14.38 6.16
CA ASN A 40 4.16 -13.01 5.66
C ASN A 40 2.91 -12.76 4.79
N PHE A 41 2.08 -13.78 4.58
CA PHE A 41 0.89 -13.66 3.73
C PHE A 41 -0.34 -14.26 4.40
N GLU A 42 -1.45 -13.57 4.25
CA GLU A 42 -2.80 -14.06 4.53
C GLU A 42 -3.58 -14.02 3.23
N ILE A 43 -4.00 -15.19 2.72
CA ILE A 43 -4.73 -15.28 1.45
C ILE A 43 -6.16 -15.73 1.73
N ILE A 44 -7.12 -14.92 1.32
CA ILE A 44 -8.56 -15.20 1.39
C ILE A 44 -9.00 -15.59 -0.03
N THR A 45 -9.57 -16.78 -0.20
CA THR A 45 -9.86 -17.31 -1.53
C THR A 45 -11.08 -18.22 -1.54
N ASP A 46 -11.78 -18.22 -2.65
CA ASP A 46 -12.82 -19.21 -3.01
C ASP A 46 -12.31 -20.25 -4.05
N ALA A 47 -11.01 -20.22 -4.36
CA ALA A 47 -10.36 -21.20 -5.21
C ALA A 47 -9.98 -22.49 -4.45
N GLU A 48 -9.54 -23.51 -5.19
CA GLU A 48 -9.07 -24.78 -4.63
C GLU A 48 -7.85 -24.55 -3.70
N PRO A 49 -7.93 -24.94 -2.41
CA PRO A 49 -6.95 -24.52 -1.40
C PRO A 49 -5.52 -25.02 -1.66
N ASN A 50 -5.33 -26.17 -2.34
CA ASN A 50 -3.97 -26.71 -2.53
C ASN A 50 -3.20 -25.92 -3.59
N SER A 51 -3.88 -25.41 -4.64
CA SER A 51 -3.26 -24.56 -5.65
C SER A 51 -2.84 -23.22 -5.04
N VAL A 52 -3.69 -22.60 -4.22
CA VAL A 52 -3.40 -21.35 -3.52
C VAL A 52 -2.33 -21.54 -2.43
N ARG A 53 -2.29 -22.71 -1.79
CA ARG A 53 -1.19 -23.06 -0.86
C ARG A 53 0.17 -23.07 -1.57
N GLN A 54 0.23 -23.53 -2.82
CA GLN A 54 1.47 -23.48 -3.60
C GLN A 54 1.86 -22.04 -3.92
N LEU A 55 0.90 -21.20 -4.32
CA LEU A 55 1.12 -19.76 -4.52
C LEU A 55 1.69 -19.10 -3.24
N ALA A 56 1.14 -19.39 -2.07
CA ALA A 56 1.67 -18.88 -0.80
C ALA A 56 3.13 -19.28 -0.54
N LYS A 57 3.52 -20.52 -0.89
CA LYS A 57 4.91 -20.97 -0.78
C LYS A 57 5.84 -20.23 -1.75
N ASP A 58 5.38 -19.95 -2.95
CA ASP A 58 6.16 -19.24 -3.96
C ASP A 58 6.31 -17.76 -3.59
N LEU A 59 5.29 -17.13 -3.02
CA LEU A 59 5.36 -15.78 -2.46
C LEU A 59 6.38 -15.68 -1.30
N GLU A 60 6.42 -16.66 -0.41
CA GLU A 60 7.41 -16.68 0.69
C GLU A 60 8.85 -16.87 0.19
N ARG A 61 9.04 -17.70 -0.84
CA ARG A 61 10.35 -17.83 -1.51
C ARG A 61 10.74 -16.53 -2.19
N TYR A 62 9.79 -15.94 -2.92
CA TYR A 62 9.94 -14.67 -3.60
C TYR A 62 10.37 -13.57 -2.63
N ARG A 63 9.64 -13.40 -1.51
CA ARG A 63 9.99 -12.44 -0.45
C ARG A 63 11.44 -12.61 0.00
N SER A 64 11.86 -13.85 0.29
CA SER A 64 13.21 -14.11 0.76
C SER A 64 14.29 -13.73 -0.26
N VAL A 65 14.05 -13.99 -1.55
CA VAL A 65 14.97 -13.60 -2.62
C VAL A 65 14.94 -12.09 -2.85
N ALA A 66 13.75 -11.50 -2.89
CA ALA A 66 13.57 -10.07 -3.14
C ALA A 66 14.24 -9.21 -2.05
N LEU A 67 14.02 -9.51 -0.77
CA LEU A 67 14.70 -8.82 0.34
C LEU A 67 16.23 -8.94 0.24
N HIS A 68 16.73 -10.12 -0.13
CA HIS A 68 18.17 -10.31 -0.33
C HIS A 68 18.72 -9.46 -1.49
N LEU A 69 18.03 -9.41 -2.62
CA LEU A 69 18.44 -8.62 -3.78
C LEU A 69 18.34 -7.12 -3.52
N LEU A 70 17.32 -6.69 -2.80
CA LEU A 70 17.14 -5.29 -2.39
C LEU A 70 18.10 -4.86 -1.28
N GLY A 71 18.72 -5.80 -0.57
CA GLY A 71 19.48 -5.52 0.64
C GLY A 71 18.61 -4.94 1.76
N ALA A 72 17.32 -5.28 1.77
CA ALA A 72 16.35 -4.79 2.74
C ALA A 72 16.20 -5.76 3.92
N GLU A 73 15.93 -5.20 5.10
CA GLU A 73 15.61 -6.00 6.28
C GLU A 73 14.13 -6.45 6.25
N ASP A 74 13.88 -7.62 6.83
CA ASP A 74 12.52 -8.14 7.00
C ASP A 74 11.82 -7.43 8.17
N ASP A 75 10.88 -6.56 7.88
CA ASP A 75 10.07 -5.84 8.88
C ASP A 75 8.92 -6.69 9.44
N GLY A 76 8.71 -7.89 8.89
CA GLY A 76 7.63 -8.81 9.28
C GLY A 76 6.23 -8.33 8.90
N ALA A 77 6.10 -7.31 8.05
CA ALA A 77 4.81 -6.85 7.58
C ALA A 77 4.10 -7.94 6.76
N LYS A 78 2.83 -8.17 7.08
CA LYS A 78 2.02 -9.20 6.46
C LYS A 78 1.11 -8.58 5.40
N LEU A 79 1.09 -9.19 4.20
CA LEU A 79 0.20 -8.78 3.12
C LEU A 79 -1.05 -9.64 3.11
N THR A 80 -2.23 -9.00 3.06
CA THR A 80 -3.50 -9.68 2.80
C THR A 80 -3.76 -9.75 1.30
N ILE A 81 -4.03 -10.95 0.78
CA ILE A 81 -4.33 -11.18 -0.64
C ILE A 81 -5.73 -11.77 -0.75
N TYR A 82 -6.58 -11.14 -1.54
CA TYR A 82 -7.87 -11.69 -1.95
C TYR A 82 -7.70 -12.35 -3.32
N ALA A 83 -7.75 -13.66 -3.36
CA ALA A 83 -7.52 -14.45 -4.57
C ALA A 83 -8.83 -15.05 -5.05
N ALA A 84 -9.51 -14.36 -5.95
CA ALA A 84 -10.77 -14.80 -6.54
C ALA A 84 -10.55 -15.94 -7.52
N LYS A 85 -11.34 -17.02 -7.42
CA LYS A 85 -11.20 -18.21 -8.28
C LYS A 85 -11.42 -17.92 -9.75
N ASP A 86 -12.29 -16.96 -10.06
CA ASP A 86 -12.71 -16.62 -11.40
C ASP A 86 -13.12 -15.12 -11.51
N ARG A 87 -13.35 -14.69 -12.75
CA ARG A 87 -13.76 -13.32 -13.05
C ARG A 87 -15.07 -12.92 -12.34
N LYS A 88 -15.99 -13.86 -12.16
CA LYS A 88 -17.26 -13.58 -11.49
C LYS A 88 -17.06 -13.23 -10.02
N SER A 89 -16.25 -14.02 -9.31
CA SER A 89 -15.86 -13.71 -7.92
C SER A 89 -15.06 -12.42 -7.85
N TYR A 90 -14.17 -12.18 -8.81
CA TYR A 90 -13.40 -10.95 -8.90
C TYR A 90 -14.30 -9.71 -9.09
N ALA A 91 -15.23 -9.77 -10.07
CA ALA A 91 -16.19 -8.70 -10.33
C ALA A 91 -17.10 -8.41 -9.13
N GLY A 92 -17.49 -9.43 -8.39
CA GLY A 92 -18.25 -9.26 -7.13
C GLY A 92 -17.50 -8.41 -6.09
N LEU A 93 -16.18 -8.43 -6.08
CA LEU A 93 -15.35 -7.64 -5.16
C LEU A 93 -15.07 -6.22 -5.66
N VAL A 94 -14.87 -6.01 -6.98
CA VAL A 94 -14.43 -4.72 -7.53
C VAL A 94 -15.49 -4.01 -8.39
N GLY A 95 -16.57 -4.67 -8.74
CA GLY A 95 -17.55 -4.22 -9.73
C GLY A 95 -17.24 -4.70 -11.14
N GLU A 96 -18.27 -4.78 -11.98
CA GLU A 96 -18.15 -5.30 -13.36
C GLU A 96 -17.19 -4.44 -14.19
N ASP A 97 -17.39 -3.11 -14.21
CA ASP A 97 -16.59 -2.19 -15.04
C ASP A 97 -15.09 -2.34 -14.76
N LEU A 98 -14.68 -2.34 -13.49
CA LEU A 98 -13.28 -2.48 -13.12
C LEU A 98 -12.75 -3.89 -13.39
N SER A 99 -13.61 -4.91 -13.27
CA SER A 99 -13.23 -6.28 -13.57
C SER A 99 -12.96 -6.52 -15.05
N GLU A 100 -13.58 -5.74 -15.96
CA GLU A 100 -13.29 -5.80 -17.38
C GLU A 100 -11.93 -5.20 -17.74
N MET A 101 -11.49 -4.22 -16.96
CA MET A 101 -10.26 -3.46 -17.21
C MET A 101 -9.02 -4.10 -16.55
N THR A 102 -9.20 -4.89 -15.46
CA THR A 102 -8.08 -5.39 -14.65
C THR A 102 -8.25 -6.88 -14.32
N ASN A 103 -7.13 -7.56 -14.09
CA ASN A 103 -7.08 -8.91 -13.53
C ASN A 103 -6.48 -8.95 -12.11
N GLY A 104 -6.05 -7.80 -11.60
CA GLY A 104 -5.52 -7.64 -10.27
C GLY A 104 -5.47 -6.19 -9.87
N LEU A 105 -5.44 -5.95 -8.58
CA LEU A 105 -5.32 -4.64 -7.95
C LEU A 105 -4.41 -4.77 -6.73
N PHE A 106 -3.60 -3.78 -6.52
CA PHE A 106 -2.81 -3.63 -5.30
C PHE A 106 -3.03 -2.24 -4.74
N ASP A 107 -3.17 -2.16 -3.42
CA ASP A 107 -3.35 -0.88 -2.76
C ASP A 107 -2.59 -0.86 -1.43
N THR A 108 -1.90 0.23 -1.17
CA THR A 108 -1.21 0.49 0.09
C THR A 108 -1.96 1.56 0.83
N THR A 109 -2.62 1.16 1.90
CA THR A 109 -3.35 2.08 2.78
C THR A 109 -2.68 2.16 4.14
N ALA A 110 -2.93 3.22 4.87
CA ALA A 110 -2.46 3.36 6.25
C ALA A 110 -3.05 2.30 7.21
N ASP A 111 -4.11 1.60 6.80
CA ASP A 111 -4.69 0.43 7.50
C ASP A 111 -4.09 -0.91 7.05
N GLY A 112 -2.98 -0.87 6.31
CA GLY A 112 -2.27 -2.02 5.75
C GLY A 112 -2.55 -2.22 4.27
N SER A 113 -1.58 -2.84 3.60
CA SER A 113 -1.66 -3.14 2.17
C SER A 113 -2.49 -4.38 1.91
N TYR A 114 -3.10 -4.42 0.74
CA TYR A 114 -3.77 -5.62 0.24
C TYR A 114 -3.57 -5.76 -1.27
N ALA A 115 -3.63 -7.00 -1.73
CA ALA A 115 -3.72 -7.32 -3.14
C ALA A 115 -5.02 -8.06 -3.42
N LEU A 116 -5.56 -7.87 -4.61
CA LEU A 116 -6.65 -8.67 -5.14
C LEU A 116 -6.23 -9.22 -6.49
N VAL A 117 -6.47 -10.49 -6.76
CA VAL A 117 -6.11 -11.13 -8.01
C VAL A 117 -7.19 -12.09 -8.48
N ASN A 118 -7.44 -12.09 -9.79
CA ASN A 118 -8.24 -13.08 -10.46
C ASN A 118 -7.36 -14.29 -10.83
N LEU A 119 -7.69 -15.46 -10.28
CA LEU A 119 -6.97 -16.72 -10.56
C LEU A 119 -7.50 -17.46 -11.79
N ASP A 120 -8.53 -16.92 -12.47
CA ASP A 120 -9.15 -17.60 -13.62
C ASP A 120 -8.14 -17.79 -14.75
N GLY A 121 -7.55 -18.97 -14.74
CA GLY A 121 -6.67 -19.47 -15.75
C GLY A 121 -7.30 -20.67 -16.43
N ARG A 122 -7.90 -20.48 -17.59
CA ARG A 122 -8.36 -21.59 -18.42
C ARG A 122 -7.22 -22.48 -18.93
N THR A 123 -5.97 -22.09 -18.69
CA THR A 123 -4.75 -22.86 -19.01
C THR A 123 -3.67 -22.52 -18.00
N GLY A 124 -2.70 -23.42 -17.81
CA GLY A 124 -1.57 -23.20 -16.88
C GLY A 124 -0.76 -21.91 -17.12
N GLU A 125 -0.94 -21.25 -18.26
CA GLU A 125 -0.33 -19.95 -18.58
C GLU A 125 -0.88 -18.82 -17.72
N ARG A 126 -2.16 -18.79 -17.40
CA ARG A 126 -2.76 -17.71 -16.60
C ARG A 126 -2.54 -17.81 -15.09
N GLN A 127 -2.23 -18.99 -14.56
CA GLN A 127 -1.70 -19.09 -13.21
C GLN A 127 -0.31 -18.42 -13.09
N LEU A 128 0.45 -18.42 -14.17
CA LEU A 128 1.68 -17.65 -14.26
C LEU A 128 1.39 -16.15 -14.24
N GLU A 129 0.39 -15.68 -14.98
CA GLU A 129 -0.03 -14.27 -15.00
C GLU A 129 -0.42 -13.75 -13.60
N ALA A 130 -1.23 -14.49 -12.85
CA ALA A 130 -1.61 -14.14 -11.49
C ALA A 130 -0.38 -14.08 -10.54
N ARG A 131 0.57 -15.00 -10.68
CA ARG A 131 1.82 -15.01 -9.91
C ARG A 131 2.73 -13.85 -10.32
N GLU A 132 2.89 -13.58 -11.61
CA GLU A 132 3.68 -12.47 -12.14
C GLU A 132 3.11 -11.14 -11.66
N PHE A 133 1.79 -10.98 -11.71
CA PHE A 133 1.10 -9.82 -11.14
C PHE A 133 1.42 -9.67 -9.64
N LEU A 134 1.23 -10.72 -8.84
CA LEU A 134 1.50 -10.65 -7.40
C LEU A 134 2.98 -10.37 -7.10
N PHE A 135 3.91 -10.89 -7.88
CA PHE A 135 5.34 -10.61 -7.72
C PHE A 135 5.66 -9.16 -8.09
N HIS A 136 5.03 -8.63 -9.14
CA HIS A 136 5.13 -7.22 -9.53
C HIS A 136 4.68 -6.30 -8.37
N GLU A 137 3.45 -6.48 -7.91
CA GLU A 137 2.86 -5.64 -6.85
C GLU A 137 3.60 -5.81 -5.51
N TYR A 138 4.01 -7.04 -5.22
CA TYR A 138 4.78 -7.29 -4.00
C TYR A 138 6.18 -6.68 -4.06
N THR A 139 6.75 -6.48 -5.25
CA THR A 139 7.99 -5.70 -5.41
C THR A 139 7.78 -4.25 -4.99
N HIS A 140 6.68 -3.65 -5.41
CA HIS A 140 6.33 -2.29 -4.96
C HIS A 140 6.18 -2.26 -3.44
N PHE A 141 5.42 -3.21 -2.86
CA PHE A 141 5.28 -3.31 -1.42
C PHE A 141 6.63 -3.36 -0.70
N LEU A 142 7.55 -4.24 -1.12
CA LEU A 142 8.86 -4.37 -0.50
C LEU A 142 9.76 -3.15 -0.72
N SER A 143 9.67 -2.52 -1.89
CA SER A 143 10.46 -1.33 -2.24
C SER A 143 10.00 -0.09 -1.48
N TYR A 144 8.72 -0.05 -1.09
CA TYR A 144 8.08 1.12 -0.52
C TYR A 144 7.77 1.01 0.96
N ASN A 145 7.62 -0.22 1.47
CA ASN A 145 7.18 -0.40 2.84
C ASN A 145 8.23 0.13 3.83
N GLY A 146 7.81 1.12 4.62
CA GLY A 146 8.64 1.70 5.66
C GLY A 146 9.81 2.57 5.21
N THR A 147 9.89 2.94 3.94
CA THR A 147 10.93 3.83 3.39
C THR A 147 10.34 5.09 2.79
N THR A 148 11.09 6.18 2.85
CA THR A 148 10.82 7.43 2.13
C THR A 148 11.59 7.51 0.81
N THR A 149 12.32 6.46 0.42
CA THR A 149 13.03 6.41 -0.87
C THR A 149 12.03 6.26 -1.99
N HIS A 150 12.11 7.13 -2.99
CA HIS A 150 11.31 7.07 -4.20
C HIS A 150 12.21 6.71 -5.39
N TYR A 151 11.68 5.87 -6.25
CA TYR A 151 12.31 5.52 -7.50
C TYR A 151 11.66 6.30 -8.64
N PRO A 152 12.42 6.70 -9.70
CA PRO A 152 11.79 7.23 -10.92
C PRO A 152 10.72 6.27 -11.42
N TYR A 153 9.62 6.81 -11.95
CA TYR A 153 8.47 6.01 -12.39
C TYR A 153 8.86 4.84 -13.31
N TRP A 154 9.69 5.12 -14.32
CA TRP A 154 10.17 4.09 -15.23
C TRP A 154 10.96 2.97 -14.54
N TYR A 155 11.71 3.29 -13.47
CA TYR A 155 12.49 2.28 -12.74
C TYR A 155 11.61 1.53 -11.75
N SER A 156 10.71 2.21 -11.06
CA SER A 156 9.75 1.57 -10.17
C SER A 156 9.00 0.46 -10.89
N GLU A 157 8.41 0.80 -12.04
CA GLU A 157 7.65 -0.16 -12.85
C GLU A 157 8.57 -1.17 -13.54
N GLY A 158 9.64 -0.69 -14.17
CA GLY A 158 10.58 -1.56 -14.88
C GLY A 158 11.28 -2.57 -13.98
N PHE A 159 11.57 -2.21 -12.74
CA PHE A 159 12.14 -3.12 -11.75
C PHE A 159 11.10 -4.13 -11.24
N ALA A 160 9.87 -3.69 -11.02
CA ALA A 160 8.77 -4.59 -10.66
C ALA A 160 8.50 -5.60 -11.78
N GLU A 161 8.51 -5.17 -13.05
CA GLU A 161 8.43 -6.05 -14.23
C GLU A 161 9.62 -7.03 -14.30
N PHE A 162 10.84 -6.57 -14.00
CA PHE A 162 12.03 -7.43 -13.95
C PHE A 162 11.89 -8.52 -12.88
N MET A 163 11.46 -8.12 -11.68
CA MET A 163 11.27 -9.01 -10.54
C MET A 163 10.10 -9.99 -10.73
N SER A 164 9.04 -9.59 -11.43
CA SER A 164 7.84 -10.41 -11.63
C SER A 164 8.12 -11.72 -12.38
N THR A 165 9.14 -11.71 -13.26
CA THR A 165 9.53 -12.87 -14.07
C THR A 165 10.25 -13.97 -13.30
N MET A 166 10.44 -13.81 -11.99
CA MET A 166 11.14 -14.80 -11.17
C MET A 166 10.45 -16.15 -11.18
N THR A 167 11.21 -17.19 -11.48
CA THR A 167 10.76 -18.59 -11.43
C THR A 167 11.59 -19.40 -10.47
N PHE A 168 10.99 -20.44 -9.88
CA PHE A 168 11.66 -21.34 -8.94
C PHE A 168 11.81 -22.74 -9.52
N GLY A 169 13.03 -23.22 -9.48
CA GLY A 169 13.39 -24.58 -9.92
C GLY A 169 13.70 -25.53 -8.77
N ALA A 170 14.19 -26.71 -9.14
CA ALA A 170 14.66 -27.71 -8.19
C ALA A 170 15.83 -27.18 -7.31
N ASN A 171 16.02 -27.79 -6.14
CA ASN A 171 17.12 -27.48 -5.23
C ASN A 171 17.18 -26.01 -4.79
N ASN A 172 16.00 -25.37 -4.60
CA ASN A 172 15.88 -23.97 -4.23
C ASN A 172 16.62 -23.02 -5.20
N SER A 173 16.67 -23.35 -6.49
CA SER A 173 17.17 -22.42 -7.50
C SER A 173 16.08 -21.43 -7.90
N TYR A 174 16.49 -20.24 -8.34
CA TYR A 174 15.62 -19.29 -9.03
C TYR A 174 16.30 -18.80 -10.32
N GLU A 175 15.47 -18.35 -11.24
CA GLU A 175 15.86 -17.67 -12.46
C GLU A 175 15.05 -16.39 -12.58
N ILE A 176 15.66 -15.30 -13.07
CA ILE A 176 15.04 -13.97 -13.16
C ILE A 176 15.61 -13.21 -14.37
N GLY A 177 14.85 -12.26 -14.90
CA GLY A 177 15.29 -11.37 -15.98
C GLY A 177 14.73 -11.73 -17.36
N ALA A 178 13.78 -12.68 -17.44
CA ALA A 178 13.03 -12.89 -18.67
C ALA A 178 12.21 -11.65 -19.01
N ILE A 179 11.94 -11.45 -20.31
CA ILE A 179 11.02 -10.40 -20.74
C ILE A 179 9.58 -10.83 -20.43
N PRO A 180 8.75 -10.03 -19.73
CA PRO A 180 7.34 -10.32 -19.56
C PRO A 180 6.63 -10.35 -20.92
N GLY A 181 5.73 -11.32 -21.12
CA GLY A 181 5.10 -11.55 -22.43
C GLY A 181 4.37 -10.33 -22.98
N GLU A 182 3.59 -9.64 -22.14
CA GLU A 182 2.90 -8.41 -22.54
C GLU A 182 3.88 -7.27 -22.89
N ARG A 183 5.01 -7.15 -22.18
CA ARG A 183 6.01 -6.11 -22.43
C ARG A 183 6.79 -6.38 -23.71
N ALA A 184 7.04 -7.65 -24.02
CA ALA A 184 7.57 -8.06 -25.32
C ALA A 184 6.67 -7.61 -26.46
N MET A 185 5.37 -7.88 -26.38
CA MET A 185 4.38 -7.45 -27.36
C MET A 185 4.31 -5.92 -27.47
N THR A 186 4.30 -5.20 -26.36
CA THR A 186 4.32 -3.74 -26.35
C THR A 186 5.54 -3.20 -27.13
N LEU A 187 6.75 -3.69 -26.84
CA LEU A 187 7.95 -3.25 -27.53
C LEU A 187 7.95 -3.56 -29.04
N LEU A 188 7.39 -4.71 -29.43
CA LEU A 188 7.27 -5.09 -30.84
C LEU A 188 6.32 -4.18 -31.62
N TYR A 189 5.20 -3.77 -31.01
CA TYR A 189 4.19 -2.96 -31.70
C TYR A 189 4.41 -1.46 -31.60
N THR A 190 5.03 -0.96 -30.52
CA THR A 190 5.17 0.49 -30.28
C THR A 190 6.61 1.01 -30.35
N SER A 191 7.59 0.11 -30.38
CA SER A 191 9.01 0.41 -30.16
C SER A 191 9.30 1.02 -28.76
N PRO A 192 10.55 1.00 -28.28
CA PRO A 192 10.88 1.62 -26.99
C PRO A 192 10.60 3.12 -26.97
N MET A 193 10.21 3.63 -25.81
CA MET A 193 10.06 5.07 -25.59
C MET A 193 11.43 5.76 -25.72
N PRO A 194 11.53 6.96 -26.33
CA PRO A 194 12.78 7.72 -26.37
C PRO A 194 13.36 7.88 -24.96
N LEU A 195 14.67 7.63 -24.80
CA LEU A 195 15.30 7.55 -23.49
C LEU A 195 15.08 8.80 -22.64
N GLN A 196 15.21 9.99 -23.22
CA GLN A 196 15.05 11.23 -22.46
C GLN A 196 13.59 11.48 -22.02
N GLU A 197 12.63 11.00 -22.80
CA GLU A 197 11.21 11.01 -22.47
C GLU A 197 10.92 10.03 -21.34
N LEU A 198 11.41 8.80 -21.44
CA LEU A 198 11.31 7.77 -20.41
C LEU A 198 11.88 8.26 -19.06
N LEU A 199 13.06 8.89 -19.07
CA LEU A 199 13.70 9.39 -17.85
C LEU A 199 12.92 10.52 -17.17
N ARG A 200 12.04 11.22 -17.90
CA ARG A 200 11.19 12.31 -17.39
C ARG A 200 9.74 11.87 -17.15
N ALA A 201 9.40 10.64 -17.50
CA ALA A 201 8.07 10.10 -17.29
C ALA A 201 7.72 10.07 -15.80
N THR A 202 6.49 10.49 -15.49
CA THR A 202 5.90 10.43 -14.15
C THR A 202 4.47 9.91 -14.26
N VAL A 203 3.88 9.50 -13.15
CA VAL A 203 2.48 9.02 -13.14
C VAL A 203 1.52 10.09 -13.69
N TYR A 204 1.75 11.37 -13.38
CA TYR A 204 0.85 12.47 -13.75
C TYR A 204 1.07 13.02 -15.17
N ASN A 205 2.26 12.86 -15.76
CA ASN A 205 2.55 13.38 -17.11
C ASN A 205 2.53 12.30 -18.21
N THR A 206 2.24 11.04 -17.85
CA THR A 206 2.18 9.92 -18.79
C THR A 206 0.72 9.59 -19.09
N PRO A 207 0.25 9.76 -20.35
CA PRO A 207 -1.08 9.36 -20.77
C PRO A 207 -1.32 7.85 -20.52
N ASP A 208 -2.56 7.46 -20.26
CA ASP A 208 -2.90 6.06 -19.94
C ASP A 208 -2.48 5.09 -21.04
N GLU A 209 -2.62 5.49 -22.31
CA GLU A 209 -2.22 4.71 -23.48
C GLU A 209 -0.70 4.50 -23.59
N GLU A 210 0.11 5.36 -22.98
CA GLU A 210 1.59 5.29 -22.98
C GLU A 210 2.15 4.54 -21.75
N LYS A 211 1.36 4.29 -20.72
CA LYS A 211 1.83 3.61 -19.49
C LYS A 211 2.45 2.24 -19.79
N GLY A 212 1.81 1.43 -20.63
CA GLY A 212 2.36 0.14 -21.04
C GLY A 212 3.72 0.25 -21.70
N ARG A 213 3.95 1.32 -22.46
CA ARG A 213 5.24 1.62 -23.11
C ARG A 213 6.30 2.06 -22.10
N VAL A 214 5.93 2.84 -21.07
CA VAL A 214 6.82 3.18 -19.94
C VAL A 214 7.26 1.90 -19.21
N TYR A 215 6.34 0.99 -18.93
CA TYR A 215 6.62 -0.29 -18.24
C TYR A 215 7.60 -1.14 -19.05
N ALA A 216 7.31 -1.35 -20.32
CA ALA A 216 8.16 -2.15 -21.20
C ALA A 216 9.56 -1.54 -21.41
N SER A 217 9.63 -0.23 -21.65
CA SER A 217 10.88 0.52 -21.84
C SER A 217 11.65 0.63 -20.52
N GLY A 218 10.95 0.83 -19.41
CA GLY A 218 11.50 0.84 -18.05
C GLY A 218 12.10 -0.49 -17.67
N TRP A 219 11.39 -1.61 -17.97
CA TRP A 219 11.93 -2.95 -17.80
C TRP A 219 13.26 -3.13 -18.56
N MET A 220 13.29 -2.74 -19.82
CA MET A 220 14.48 -2.89 -20.66
C MET A 220 15.69 -2.08 -20.13
N LEU A 221 15.46 -0.85 -19.68
CA LEU A 221 16.51 -0.01 -19.10
C LEU A 221 16.95 -0.54 -17.73
N ALA A 222 16.03 -0.97 -16.88
CA ALA A 222 16.33 -1.59 -15.60
C ALA A 222 17.13 -2.89 -15.78
N HIS A 223 16.70 -3.74 -16.72
CA HIS A 223 17.43 -4.97 -17.08
C HIS A 223 18.87 -4.67 -17.51
N TRP A 224 19.09 -3.67 -18.38
CA TRP A 224 20.43 -3.28 -18.78
C TRP A 224 21.27 -2.79 -17.61
N ILE A 225 20.72 -1.95 -16.75
CA ILE A 225 21.43 -1.43 -15.57
C ILE A 225 21.84 -2.58 -14.64
N ILE A 226 20.95 -3.52 -14.39
CA ILE A 226 21.15 -4.63 -13.44
C ILE A 226 22.08 -5.69 -14.02
N MET A 227 21.87 -6.07 -15.28
CA MET A 227 22.47 -7.29 -15.85
C MET A 227 23.74 -7.02 -16.69
N LYS A 228 23.83 -5.87 -17.36
CA LYS A 228 24.87 -5.63 -18.37
C LYS A 228 25.77 -4.44 -18.07
N SER A 229 25.28 -3.39 -17.45
CA SER A 229 26.04 -2.13 -17.31
C SER A 229 27.24 -2.23 -16.34
N GLY A 230 27.19 -3.15 -15.36
CA GLY A 230 28.14 -3.19 -14.25
C GLY A 230 28.07 -1.96 -13.33
N LYS A 231 26.97 -1.17 -13.40
CA LYS A 231 26.81 0.13 -12.73
C LYS A 231 25.73 0.11 -11.62
N ALA A 232 25.37 -1.06 -11.09
CA ALA A 232 24.32 -1.18 -10.09
C ALA A 232 24.56 -0.30 -8.84
N ASP A 233 25.81 -0.19 -8.36
CA ASP A 233 26.12 0.67 -7.22
C ASP A 233 26.09 2.17 -7.57
N ALA A 234 26.50 2.53 -8.78
CA ALA A 234 26.38 3.90 -9.30
C ALA A 234 24.89 4.29 -9.42
N PHE A 235 24.04 3.36 -9.79
CA PHE A 235 22.60 3.58 -9.85
C PHE A 235 21.99 3.87 -8.46
N LYS A 236 22.46 3.24 -7.40
CA LYS A 236 22.05 3.57 -6.01
C LYS A 236 22.34 5.05 -5.68
N GLN A 237 23.49 5.58 -6.15
CA GLN A 237 23.79 7.00 -5.94
C GLN A 237 22.90 7.90 -6.80
N PHE A 238 22.55 7.49 -8.01
CA PHE A 238 21.55 8.18 -8.83
C PHE A 238 20.21 8.30 -8.11
N VAL A 239 19.71 7.22 -7.49
CA VAL A 239 18.45 7.24 -6.72
C VAL A 239 18.53 8.23 -5.56
N LYS A 240 19.67 8.33 -4.87
CA LYS A 240 19.86 9.34 -3.80
C LYS A 240 19.82 10.76 -4.35
N ASP A 241 20.53 11.03 -5.45
CA ASP A 241 20.54 12.36 -6.08
C ASP A 241 19.12 12.74 -6.57
N TYR A 242 18.37 11.77 -7.13
CA TYR A 242 16.98 11.96 -7.55
C TYR A 242 16.06 12.34 -6.37
N ASN A 243 16.17 11.64 -5.25
CA ASN A 243 15.40 11.97 -4.04
C ASN A 243 15.79 13.32 -3.42
N ASN A 244 16.95 13.85 -3.75
CA ASN A 244 17.39 15.20 -3.38
C ASN A 244 17.01 16.27 -4.43
N GLY A 245 16.13 15.94 -5.37
CA GLY A 245 15.60 16.88 -6.36
C GLY A 245 16.52 17.15 -7.56
N ALA A 246 17.53 16.30 -7.80
CA ALA A 246 18.39 16.46 -8.98
C ALA A 246 17.60 16.14 -10.27
N ASP A 247 17.91 16.85 -11.35
CA ASP A 247 17.39 16.54 -12.69
C ASP A 247 17.75 15.08 -13.05
N PRO A 248 16.76 14.23 -13.42
CA PRO A 248 16.97 12.80 -13.59
C PRO A 248 18.00 12.46 -14.67
N ILE A 249 18.05 13.22 -15.77
CA ILE A 249 19.03 12.99 -16.86
C ILE A 249 20.43 13.33 -16.38
N LYS A 250 20.61 14.51 -15.79
CA LYS A 250 21.92 14.95 -15.29
C LYS A 250 22.44 14.04 -14.18
N ALA A 251 21.57 13.62 -13.27
CA ALA A 251 21.92 12.71 -12.21
C ALA A 251 22.33 11.33 -12.74
N LEU A 252 21.58 10.77 -13.72
CA LEU A 252 21.92 9.48 -14.32
C LEU A 252 23.27 9.53 -15.03
N VAL A 253 23.48 10.52 -15.90
CA VAL A 253 24.75 10.75 -16.63
C VAL A 253 25.93 10.89 -15.67
N LYS A 254 25.80 11.73 -14.65
CA LYS A 254 26.84 11.95 -13.64
C LYS A 254 27.22 10.66 -12.92
N ASN A 255 26.23 9.94 -12.44
CA ASN A 255 26.47 8.76 -11.59
C ASN A 255 26.93 7.54 -12.37
N LEU A 256 26.38 7.30 -13.56
CA LEU A 256 26.86 6.20 -14.41
C LEU A 256 28.23 6.50 -15.03
N GLY A 257 28.66 7.77 -15.06
CA GLY A 257 29.88 8.18 -15.71
C GLY A 257 29.87 7.95 -17.23
N MET A 258 28.70 8.08 -17.85
CA MET A 258 28.45 7.87 -19.27
C MET A 258 27.69 9.08 -19.84
N SER A 259 27.94 9.44 -21.09
CA SER A 259 27.09 10.44 -21.75
C SER A 259 25.69 9.90 -22.00
N ILE A 260 24.72 10.80 -22.14
CA ILE A 260 23.34 10.39 -22.46
C ILE A 260 23.26 9.58 -23.75
N LYS A 261 24.11 9.92 -24.74
CA LYS A 261 24.18 9.19 -25.99
C LYS A 261 24.71 7.76 -25.81
N GLU A 262 25.73 7.55 -25.00
CA GLU A 262 26.23 6.19 -24.69
C GLU A 262 25.16 5.34 -23.98
N ILE A 263 24.40 5.93 -23.06
CA ILE A 263 23.31 5.23 -22.41
C ILE A 263 22.21 4.87 -23.41
N GLU A 264 21.86 5.81 -24.28
CA GLU A 264 20.86 5.64 -25.34
C GLU A 264 21.27 4.58 -26.37
N ASP A 265 22.55 4.62 -26.83
CA ASP A 265 23.07 3.61 -27.74
C ASP A 265 23.01 2.20 -27.15
N ASN A 266 23.34 2.02 -25.87
CA ASN A 266 23.21 0.73 -25.18
C ASN A 266 21.76 0.30 -25.01
N TYR A 267 20.86 1.24 -24.70
CA TYR A 267 19.44 1.00 -24.54
C TYR A 267 18.82 0.49 -25.85
N TYR A 268 19.08 1.13 -26.99
CA TYR A 268 18.56 0.68 -28.28
C TYR A 268 19.27 -0.58 -28.80
N ALA A 269 20.56 -0.73 -28.56
CA ALA A 269 21.28 -1.95 -28.93
C ALA A 269 20.69 -3.20 -28.24
N GLN A 270 20.23 -3.07 -27.00
CA GLN A 270 19.56 -4.17 -26.31
C GLN A 270 18.22 -4.54 -26.98
N PHE A 271 17.47 -3.56 -27.44
CA PHE A 271 16.22 -3.78 -28.17
C PHE A 271 16.48 -4.44 -29.52
N GLU A 272 17.43 -3.93 -30.29
CA GLU A 272 17.78 -4.45 -31.63
C GLU A 272 18.31 -5.88 -31.58
N GLN A 273 19.07 -6.23 -30.55
CA GLN A 273 19.58 -7.60 -30.37
C GLN A 273 18.46 -8.57 -30.01
N GLY A 274 17.42 -8.14 -29.30
CA GLY A 274 16.28 -8.96 -28.89
C GLY A 274 16.63 -10.14 -27.97
N VAL A 275 17.85 -10.12 -27.38
CA VAL A 275 18.36 -11.16 -26.48
C VAL A 275 18.62 -10.59 -25.12
N PHE A 276 17.94 -11.16 -24.11
CA PHE A 276 18.04 -10.71 -22.73
C PHE A 276 18.66 -11.81 -21.86
N ASP A 277 19.63 -11.43 -21.04
CA ASP A 277 20.32 -12.35 -20.14
C ASP A 277 19.43 -12.73 -18.96
N LEU A 278 19.56 -13.98 -18.51
CA LEU A 278 18.90 -14.49 -17.33
C LEU A 278 19.89 -14.64 -16.17
N ALA A 279 19.55 -14.11 -15.01
CA ALA A 279 20.30 -14.39 -13.79
C ALA A 279 19.74 -15.66 -13.12
N ARG A 280 20.67 -16.48 -12.62
CA ARG A 280 20.37 -17.71 -11.87
C ARG A 280 21.00 -17.63 -10.48
N GLY A 281 20.22 -18.00 -9.48
CA GLY A 281 20.67 -17.99 -8.10
C GLY A 281 20.09 -19.10 -7.25
N LYS A 282 20.40 -19.03 -5.96
CA LYS A 282 19.79 -19.89 -4.94
C LYS A 282 19.02 -19.03 -3.96
N VAL A 283 17.86 -19.51 -3.55
CA VAL A 283 17.12 -18.94 -2.43
C VAL A 283 18.06 -18.83 -1.22
N PRO A 284 18.09 -17.70 -0.51
CA PRO A 284 18.99 -17.50 0.63
C PRO A 284 18.97 -18.66 1.63
N LYS A 285 20.12 -19.02 2.19
CA LYS A 285 20.22 -20.12 3.18
C LYS A 285 19.45 -19.84 4.47
N THR A 286 19.11 -18.59 4.73
CA THR A 286 18.26 -18.15 5.83
C THR A 286 16.80 -18.49 5.64
N PHE A 287 16.36 -18.70 4.42
CA PHE A 287 14.99 -19.11 4.12
C PHE A 287 14.66 -20.45 4.77
N ARG A 288 13.51 -20.52 5.42
CA ARG A 288 12.95 -21.75 5.96
C ARG A 288 11.70 -22.09 5.18
N PRO A 289 11.58 -23.31 4.62
CA PRO A 289 10.36 -23.74 3.96
C PRO A 289 9.15 -23.55 4.86
N VAL A 290 8.11 -22.94 4.31
CA VAL A 290 6.87 -22.67 5.04
C VAL A 290 5.83 -23.74 4.75
N HIS A 291 4.98 -23.98 5.73
CA HIS A 291 3.82 -24.85 5.61
C HIS A 291 2.57 -24.02 5.88
N PRO A 292 2.02 -23.32 4.84
CA PRO A 292 0.86 -22.47 5.02
C PRO A 292 -0.31 -23.26 5.61
N LYS A 293 -0.92 -22.72 6.66
CA LYS A 293 -2.11 -23.29 7.27
C LYS A 293 -3.32 -22.96 6.42
N VAL A 294 -4.18 -23.94 6.20
CA VAL A 294 -5.44 -23.77 5.48
C VAL A 294 -6.58 -23.99 6.45
N ALA A 295 -7.50 -23.05 6.49
CA ALA A 295 -8.74 -23.16 7.23
C ALA A 295 -9.90 -22.75 6.33
N GLN A 296 -10.97 -23.54 6.34
CA GLN A 296 -12.24 -23.09 5.75
C GLN A 296 -12.83 -22.04 6.69
N LEU A 297 -13.24 -20.90 6.16
CA LEU A 297 -13.96 -19.89 6.91
C LEU A 297 -15.38 -20.36 7.18
N SER A 298 -15.89 -20.05 8.37
CA SER A 298 -17.34 -20.16 8.59
C SER A 298 -18.06 -19.16 7.68
N GLY A 299 -19.33 -19.43 7.33
CA GLY A 299 -20.11 -18.49 6.52
C GLY A 299 -20.14 -17.08 7.12
N ALA A 300 -20.21 -16.98 8.45
CA ALA A 300 -20.17 -15.70 9.16
C ALA A 300 -18.83 -14.97 9.02
N ASP A 301 -17.71 -15.69 9.15
CA ASP A 301 -16.37 -15.10 9.01
C ASP A 301 -16.10 -14.70 7.55
N ALA A 302 -16.50 -15.53 6.58
CA ALA A 302 -16.36 -15.23 5.16
C ALA A 302 -17.07 -13.92 4.80
N VAL A 303 -18.34 -13.78 5.15
CA VAL A 303 -19.11 -12.56 4.87
C VAL A 303 -18.48 -11.33 5.56
N VAL A 304 -17.98 -11.45 6.78
CA VAL A 304 -17.30 -10.34 7.47
C VAL A 304 -16.01 -9.94 6.76
N GLU A 305 -15.19 -10.89 6.33
CA GLU A 305 -13.92 -10.58 5.63
C GLU A 305 -14.16 -9.94 4.26
N LEU A 306 -15.14 -10.43 3.49
CA LEU A 306 -15.51 -9.86 2.20
C LEU A 306 -16.11 -8.45 2.35
N ALA A 307 -17.03 -8.27 3.31
CA ALA A 307 -17.60 -6.96 3.59
C ALA A 307 -16.54 -5.95 4.04
N ARG A 308 -15.58 -6.36 4.87
CA ARG A 308 -14.45 -5.50 5.27
C ARG A 308 -13.59 -5.10 4.09
N PHE A 309 -13.31 -6.03 3.17
CA PHE A 309 -12.59 -5.71 1.94
C PHE A 309 -13.34 -4.66 1.12
N VAL A 310 -14.62 -4.90 0.84
CA VAL A 310 -15.47 -3.99 0.05
C VAL A 310 -15.53 -2.58 0.68
N VAL A 311 -15.68 -2.50 2.00
CA VAL A 311 -15.72 -1.21 2.71
C VAL A 311 -14.34 -0.57 2.73
N LYS A 312 -13.26 -1.33 2.92
CA LYS A 312 -11.89 -0.81 2.93
C LYS A 312 -11.48 -0.28 1.56
N SER A 313 -11.68 -1.06 0.50
CA SER A 313 -11.33 -0.70 -0.87
C SER A 313 -12.23 0.40 -1.44
N GLY A 314 -13.52 0.33 -1.16
CA GLY A 314 -14.54 1.21 -1.71
C GLY A 314 -14.87 0.96 -3.18
N TYR A 315 -14.30 -0.09 -3.80
CA TYR A 315 -14.52 -0.37 -5.22
C TYR A 315 -15.95 -0.77 -5.56
N ASN A 316 -16.58 -1.59 -4.73
CA ASN A 316 -17.93 -2.10 -4.97
C ASN A 316 -18.78 -2.09 -3.69
N LEU A 317 -19.04 -0.88 -3.14
CA LEU A 317 -19.85 -0.73 -1.92
C LEU A 317 -21.28 -1.26 -2.10
N GLU A 318 -21.78 -1.32 -3.32
CA GLU A 318 -23.13 -1.83 -3.65
C GLU A 318 -23.25 -3.34 -3.34
N SER A 319 -22.15 -4.08 -3.35
CA SER A 319 -22.13 -5.52 -3.00
C SER A 319 -22.34 -5.79 -1.50
N LEU A 320 -22.22 -4.77 -0.67
CA LEU A 320 -22.33 -4.93 0.80
C LEU A 320 -23.75 -5.33 1.23
N GLU A 321 -24.80 -4.67 0.72
CA GLU A 321 -26.18 -4.96 1.16
C GLU A 321 -26.65 -6.36 0.77
N PRO A 322 -26.40 -6.88 -0.45
CA PRO A 322 -26.66 -8.28 -0.77
C PRO A 322 -25.95 -9.28 0.18
N MET A 323 -24.69 -9.04 0.54
CA MET A 323 -23.95 -9.87 1.50
C MET A 323 -24.62 -9.84 2.89
N VAL A 324 -25.05 -8.68 3.33
CA VAL A 324 -25.72 -8.50 4.61
C VAL A 324 -27.10 -9.17 4.62
N ALA A 325 -27.87 -9.03 3.52
CA ALA A 325 -29.16 -9.69 3.37
C ALA A 325 -29.00 -11.22 3.46
N TYR A 326 -28.06 -11.77 2.70
CA TYR A 326 -27.74 -13.19 2.76
C TYR A 326 -27.36 -13.64 4.19
N ALA A 327 -26.55 -12.87 4.90
CA ALA A 327 -26.15 -13.21 6.27
C ALA A 327 -27.36 -13.24 7.23
N ARG A 328 -28.32 -12.33 7.08
CA ARG A 328 -29.55 -12.30 7.87
C ARG A 328 -30.47 -13.50 7.58
N GLU A 329 -30.70 -13.77 6.28
CA GLU A 329 -31.55 -14.87 5.84
C GLU A 329 -31.03 -16.25 6.28
N ASN A 330 -29.70 -16.41 6.35
CA ASN A 330 -29.06 -17.66 6.73
C ASN A 330 -28.66 -17.73 8.21
N GLY A 331 -29.03 -16.75 9.03
CA GLY A 331 -28.76 -16.74 10.48
C GLY A 331 -27.27 -16.61 10.85
N ILE A 332 -26.44 -16.09 9.93
CA ILE A 332 -24.99 -15.88 10.13
C ILE A 332 -24.62 -14.41 10.33
N TYR A 333 -25.61 -13.54 10.53
CA TYR A 333 -25.40 -12.13 10.79
C TYR A 333 -24.77 -11.91 12.17
N THR A 334 -23.65 -11.20 12.24
CA THR A 334 -22.85 -11.03 13.46
C THR A 334 -22.72 -9.56 13.89
N PRO A 335 -22.43 -9.28 15.17
CA PRO A 335 -22.12 -7.92 15.62
C PRO A 335 -20.94 -7.27 14.88
N LYS A 336 -19.97 -8.07 14.44
CA LYS A 336 -18.82 -7.60 13.65
C LYS A 336 -19.27 -7.12 12.27
N LEU A 337 -20.21 -7.83 11.63
CA LEU A 337 -20.79 -7.39 10.35
C LEU A 337 -21.63 -6.11 10.53
N THR A 338 -22.33 -5.95 11.66
CA THR A 338 -23.01 -4.69 12.00
C THR A 338 -22.04 -3.51 12.08
N ALA A 339 -20.84 -3.71 12.66
CA ALA A 339 -19.83 -2.65 12.71
C ALA A 339 -19.28 -2.31 11.33
N VAL A 340 -19.07 -3.31 10.46
CA VAL A 340 -18.64 -3.08 9.07
C VAL A 340 -19.69 -2.28 8.29
N GLN A 341 -20.99 -2.57 8.47
CA GLN A 341 -22.05 -1.74 7.91
C GLN A 341 -22.01 -0.29 8.44
N ALA A 342 -21.76 -0.11 9.73
CA ALA A 342 -21.64 1.22 10.32
C ALA A 342 -20.41 1.99 9.77
N GLU A 343 -19.31 1.29 9.48
CA GLU A 343 -18.15 1.88 8.82
C GLU A 343 -18.50 2.34 7.39
N ALA A 344 -19.25 1.53 6.61
CA ALA A 344 -19.72 1.91 5.29
C ALA A 344 -20.61 3.15 5.33
N GLU A 345 -21.60 3.17 6.23
CA GLU A 345 -22.49 4.33 6.41
C GLU A 345 -21.72 5.58 6.87
N THR A 346 -20.71 5.41 7.70
CA THR A 346 -19.79 6.51 8.11
C THR A 346 -19.07 7.08 6.91
N ARG A 347 -18.58 6.22 6.02
CA ARG A 347 -17.83 6.60 4.82
C ARG A 347 -18.66 7.44 3.84
N VAL A 348 -19.94 7.12 3.70
CA VAL A 348 -20.86 7.87 2.84
C VAL A 348 -21.57 9.04 3.55
N GLY A 349 -21.23 9.33 4.80
CA GLY A 349 -21.76 10.46 5.57
C GLY A 349 -23.10 10.21 6.25
N ASN A 350 -23.63 8.99 6.25
CA ASN A 350 -24.89 8.61 6.87
C ASN A 350 -24.74 8.35 8.39
N PHE A 351 -24.21 9.35 9.10
CA PHE A 351 -23.80 9.20 10.52
C PHE A 351 -24.92 8.75 11.46
N ASP A 352 -26.17 9.18 11.24
CA ASP A 352 -27.30 8.75 12.09
C ASP A 352 -27.60 7.27 11.91
N ARG A 353 -27.51 6.76 10.67
CA ARG A 353 -27.65 5.34 10.40
C ARG A 353 -26.51 4.53 11.01
N ALA A 354 -25.27 5.00 10.88
CA ALA A 354 -24.10 4.39 11.50
C ALA A 354 -24.25 4.30 13.02
N GLU A 355 -24.71 5.37 13.71
CA GLU A 355 -24.96 5.36 15.15
C GLU A 355 -26.06 4.37 15.54
N GLN A 356 -27.15 4.25 14.76
CA GLN A 356 -28.21 3.26 14.99
C GLN A 356 -27.67 1.82 14.89
N LEU A 357 -26.83 1.53 13.90
CA LEU A 357 -26.19 0.23 13.75
C LEU A 357 -25.28 -0.08 14.94
N MET A 358 -24.40 0.85 15.31
CA MET A 358 -23.50 0.69 16.45
C MET A 358 -24.25 0.52 17.78
N ALA A 359 -25.43 1.13 17.93
CA ALA A 359 -26.25 0.99 19.13
C ALA A 359 -26.85 -0.43 19.29
N GLN A 360 -27.06 -1.16 18.18
CA GLN A 360 -27.57 -2.55 18.19
C GLN A 360 -26.55 -3.56 18.74
N ILE A 361 -25.26 -3.21 18.73
CA ILE A 361 -24.20 -4.09 19.22
C ILE A 361 -24.28 -4.19 20.74
N ALA A 362 -24.32 -5.44 21.23
CA ALA A 362 -24.47 -5.73 22.65
C ALA A 362 -23.35 -5.10 23.49
N PRO A 363 -23.62 -4.63 24.72
CA PRO A 363 -22.62 -4.03 25.59
C PRO A 363 -21.39 -4.90 25.85
N SER A 364 -21.53 -6.22 25.89
CA SER A 364 -20.45 -7.19 26.07
C SER A 364 -19.43 -7.15 24.93
N GLU A 365 -19.87 -6.83 23.70
CA GLU A 365 -19.03 -6.76 22.50
C GLU A 365 -18.30 -5.42 22.35
N ARG A 366 -18.76 -4.39 23.05
CA ARG A 366 -18.26 -3.00 22.87
C ARG A 366 -16.84 -2.77 23.37
N LYS A 367 -16.26 -3.72 24.11
CA LYS A 367 -14.85 -3.71 24.54
C LYS A 367 -13.88 -4.19 23.45
N ASN A 368 -14.37 -4.84 22.38
CA ASN A 368 -13.55 -5.35 21.30
C ASN A 368 -12.94 -4.20 20.47
N LEU A 369 -11.68 -4.38 20.02
CA LEU A 369 -10.95 -3.34 19.26
C LEU A 369 -11.65 -2.95 17.96
N TRP A 370 -12.25 -3.90 17.25
CA TRP A 370 -13.03 -3.61 16.04
C TRP A 370 -14.20 -2.65 16.30
N TYR A 371 -14.91 -2.81 17.43
CA TYR A 371 -15.97 -1.89 17.82
C TYR A 371 -15.41 -0.52 18.21
N GLN A 372 -14.33 -0.49 18.99
CA GLN A 372 -13.69 0.76 19.42
C GLN A 372 -13.20 1.56 18.22
N LYS A 373 -12.60 0.88 17.21
CA LYS A 373 -12.12 1.51 15.97
C LYS A 373 -13.28 2.11 15.16
N ALA A 374 -14.31 1.31 14.84
CA ALA A 374 -15.48 1.77 14.11
C ALA A 374 -16.15 2.97 14.77
N ARG A 375 -16.31 2.92 16.10
CA ARG A 375 -16.92 4.00 16.87
C ARG A 375 -16.07 5.27 16.93
N ALA A 376 -14.76 5.14 17.08
CA ALA A 376 -13.84 6.29 17.11
C ALA A 376 -13.90 7.06 15.79
N TRP A 377 -13.82 6.34 14.67
CA TRP A 377 -13.91 6.93 13.33
C TRP A 377 -15.29 7.50 13.03
N LEU A 378 -16.38 6.84 13.43
CA LEU A 378 -17.73 7.39 13.28
C LEU A 378 -17.87 8.75 13.99
N TRP A 379 -17.44 8.84 15.24
CA TRP A 379 -17.55 10.10 15.99
C TRP A 379 -16.64 11.17 15.43
N LEU A 380 -15.41 10.82 15.06
CA LEU A 380 -14.48 11.77 14.46
C LEU A 380 -15.01 12.32 13.13
N ASN A 381 -15.41 11.46 12.18
CA ASN A 381 -15.90 11.89 10.88
C ASN A 381 -17.19 12.72 10.99
N ARG A 382 -18.09 12.36 11.89
CA ARG A 382 -19.30 13.15 12.17
C ARG A 382 -18.94 14.55 12.66
N GLU A 383 -17.98 14.68 13.57
CA GLU A 383 -17.54 15.97 14.09
C GLU A 383 -16.76 16.78 13.05
N ILE A 384 -15.96 16.15 12.20
CA ILE A 384 -15.29 16.82 11.07
C ILE A 384 -16.34 17.45 10.14
N ASN A 385 -17.36 16.67 9.76
CA ASN A 385 -18.40 17.12 8.83
C ASN A 385 -19.26 18.27 9.41
N ASN A 386 -19.44 18.31 10.72
CA ASN A 386 -20.26 19.31 11.40
C ASN A 386 -19.41 20.34 12.19
N PHE A 387 -18.12 20.46 11.90
CA PHE A 387 -17.23 21.27 12.72
C PHE A 387 -17.58 22.77 12.66
N ASN A 388 -18.01 23.28 13.79
CA ASN A 388 -18.35 24.69 14.00
C ASN A 388 -17.43 25.41 15.00
N GLY A 389 -16.23 24.86 15.26
CA GLY A 389 -15.28 25.38 16.24
C GLY A 389 -15.52 24.91 17.68
N ASN A 390 -16.47 24.03 17.94
CA ASN A 390 -16.73 23.52 19.29
C ASN A 390 -15.65 22.53 19.75
N ARG A 391 -14.69 23.05 20.50
CA ARG A 391 -13.58 22.28 21.10
C ARG A 391 -13.99 21.46 22.33
N ASN A 392 -15.26 21.54 22.77
CA ASN A 392 -15.76 20.83 23.94
C ASN A 392 -16.69 19.66 23.60
N SER A 393 -16.72 19.21 22.34
CA SER A 393 -17.56 18.09 21.92
C SER A 393 -17.34 16.83 22.76
N THR A 394 -18.42 16.29 23.32
CA THR A 394 -18.39 15.03 24.05
C THR A 394 -18.01 13.86 23.13
N LYS A 395 -18.41 13.90 21.84
CA LYS A 395 -18.07 12.87 20.86
C LYS A 395 -16.58 12.89 20.56
N LEU A 396 -15.96 14.08 20.35
CA LEU A 396 -14.51 14.20 20.16
C LEU A 396 -13.73 13.67 21.38
N LYS A 397 -14.17 14.00 22.60
CA LYS A 397 -13.50 13.49 23.81
C LYS A 397 -13.57 11.94 23.87
N LYS A 398 -14.70 11.36 23.56
CA LYS A 398 -14.86 9.90 23.51
C LYS A 398 -14.07 9.28 22.35
N ALA A 399 -14.00 9.91 21.17
CA ALA A 399 -13.16 9.48 20.07
C ALA A 399 -11.68 9.46 20.46
N ARG A 400 -11.20 10.54 21.12
CA ARG A 400 -9.85 10.59 21.69
C ARG A 400 -9.56 9.41 22.61
N ASP A 401 -10.45 9.14 23.57
CA ASP A 401 -10.25 8.07 24.56
C ASP A 401 -10.18 6.69 23.88
N ASN A 402 -10.99 6.47 22.83
CA ASN A 402 -10.91 5.26 22.03
C ASN A 402 -9.60 5.18 21.23
N PHE A 403 -9.17 6.29 20.58
CA PHE A 403 -7.91 6.29 19.85
C PHE A 403 -6.71 6.09 20.76
N VAL A 404 -6.72 6.65 22.00
CA VAL A 404 -5.68 6.37 22.99
C VAL A 404 -5.60 4.89 23.33
N GLN A 405 -6.74 4.22 23.53
CA GLN A 405 -6.76 2.78 23.74
C GLN A 405 -6.20 2.03 22.51
N LEU A 406 -6.64 2.40 21.30
CA LEU A 406 -6.23 1.75 20.06
C LEU A 406 -4.72 1.88 19.81
N VAL A 407 -4.10 3.05 20.03
CA VAL A 407 -2.65 3.22 19.85
C VAL A 407 -1.83 2.47 20.91
N ASN A 408 -2.39 2.25 22.11
CA ASN A 408 -1.74 1.44 23.14
C ASN A 408 -1.78 -0.07 22.82
N GLU A 409 -2.85 -0.56 22.19
CA GLU A 409 -3.04 -1.97 21.90
C GLU A 409 -2.59 -2.37 20.49
N GLN A 410 -2.64 -1.44 19.54
CA GLN A 410 -2.26 -1.60 18.13
C GLN A 410 -1.34 -0.44 17.73
N SER A 411 -0.17 -0.37 18.34
CA SER A 411 0.78 0.74 18.15
C SER A 411 1.37 0.82 16.74
N ASP A 412 1.28 -0.24 15.95
CA ASP A 412 1.72 -0.34 14.55
C ASP A 412 0.72 0.22 13.53
N ALA A 413 -0.54 0.41 13.92
CA ALA A 413 -1.58 0.91 13.02
C ALA A 413 -1.49 2.44 12.85
N ALA A 414 -0.98 2.92 11.72
CA ALA A 414 -0.81 4.35 11.41
C ALA A 414 -2.10 5.16 11.57
N MET A 415 -3.24 4.61 11.10
CA MET A 415 -4.54 5.29 11.17
C MET A 415 -5.03 5.55 12.58
N ASN A 416 -4.64 4.73 13.57
CA ASN A 416 -5.00 4.99 14.96
C ASN A 416 -4.29 6.26 15.48
N TRP A 417 -3.01 6.42 15.15
CA TRP A 417 -2.23 7.62 15.46
C TRP A 417 -2.73 8.85 14.71
N TYR A 418 -3.08 8.69 13.43
CA TYR A 418 -3.65 9.75 12.61
C TYR A 418 -4.99 10.24 13.16
N GLY A 419 -5.91 9.32 13.48
CA GLY A 419 -7.18 9.66 14.11
C GLY A 419 -7.02 10.36 15.46
N LEU A 420 -6.04 9.94 16.27
CA LEU A 420 -5.71 10.61 17.51
C LEU A 420 -5.18 12.04 17.27
N ALA A 421 -4.29 12.23 16.31
CA ALA A 421 -3.74 13.55 15.96
C ALA A 421 -4.85 14.52 15.53
N ILE A 422 -5.74 14.12 14.61
CA ILE A 422 -6.89 14.94 14.19
C ILE A 422 -7.77 15.29 15.39
N THR A 423 -8.09 14.30 16.20
CA THR A 423 -8.97 14.49 17.35
C THR A 423 -8.39 15.48 18.37
N LEU A 424 -7.08 15.39 18.65
CA LEU A 424 -6.39 16.34 19.54
C LEU A 424 -6.37 17.75 18.96
N GLN A 425 -6.11 17.90 17.66
CA GLN A 425 -6.16 19.20 16.99
C GLN A 425 -7.55 19.83 17.07
N MET A 426 -8.61 19.07 16.77
CA MET A 426 -9.99 19.57 16.86
C MET A 426 -10.42 19.94 18.27
N LEU A 427 -9.91 19.24 19.29
CA LEU A 427 -10.12 19.58 20.70
C LEU A 427 -9.30 20.79 21.16
N GLY A 428 -8.42 21.34 20.31
CA GLY A 428 -7.61 22.52 20.60
C GLY A 428 -6.42 22.25 21.52
N TYR A 429 -5.90 21.03 21.51
CA TYR A 429 -4.64 20.74 22.19
C TYR A 429 -3.48 21.51 21.55
N PRO A 430 -2.41 21.82 22.31
CA PRO A 430 -1.23 22.49 21.79
C PRO A 430 -0.63 21.73 20.61
N GLN A 431 -0.13 22.45 19.60
CA GLN A 431 0.45 21.90 18.37
C GLN A 431 1.45 20.77 18.66
N LYS A 432 2.32 20.94 19.64
CA LYS A 432 3.29 19.92 20.03
C LYS A 432 2.64 18.54 20.28
N ARG A 433 1.45 18.51 20.91
CA ARG A 433 0.78 17.25 21.27
C ARG A 433 0.24 16.49 20.06
N TYR A 434 -0.46 17.17 19.16
CA TYR A 434 -0.97 16.48 17.97
C TYR A 434 0.13 16.19 16.95
N MET A 435 1.19 17.01 16.91
CA MET A 435 2.37 16.74 16.08
C MET A 435 3.10 15.47 16.50
N GLU A 436 3.26 15.20 17.80
CA GLU A 436 3.82 13.94 18.29
C GLU A 436 3.04 12.73 17.76
N MET A 437 1.70 12.81 17.69
CA MET A 437 0.85 11.74 17.17
C MET A 437 0.90 11.67 15.65
N LEU A 438 0.91 12.80 14.97
CA LEU A 438 1.03 12.88 13.51
C LEU A 438 2.37 12.31 13.03
N GLU A 439 3.46 12.61 13.73
CA GLU A 439 4.77 12.04 13.45
C GLU A 439 4.76 10.52 13.62
N GLN A 440 4.10 9.98 14.66
CA GLN A 440 3.92 8.54 14.83
C GLN A 440 3.13 7.91 13.68
N ALA A 441 2.12 8.59 13.16
CA ALA A 441 1.38 8.14 11.98
C ALA A 441 2.27 8.16 10.72
N TYR A 442 2.99 9.27 10.49
CA TYR A 442 3.89 9.43 9.35
C TYR A 442 5.02 8.39 9.33
N LEU A 443 5.64 8.11 10.48
CA LEU A 443 6.70 7.11 10.59
C LEU A 443 6.22 5.68 10.23
N ARG A 444 4.93 5.40 10.37
CA ARG A 444 4.32 4.09 10.06
C ARG A 444 3.77 3.99 8.64
N ALA A 445 3.35 5.12 8.09
CA ALA A 445 2.81 5.21 6.74
C ALA A 445 3.31 6.50 6.05
N PRO A 446 4.62 6.60 5.73
CA PRO A 446 5.21 7.82 5.20
C PRO A 446 4.74 8.16 3.78
N ARG A 447 4.14 7.20 3.08
CA ARG A 447 3.57 7.35 1.73
C ARG A 447 2.06 7.53 1.71
N GLU A 448 1.41 7.46 2.88
CA GLU A 448 0.00 7.82 2.96
C GLU A 448 -0.16 9.32 2.72
N LEU A 449 -0.74 9.65 1.58
CA LEU A 449 -0.74 11.01 1.03
C LEU A 449 -1.26 12.04 2.02
N HIS A 450 -2.39 11.77 2.67
CA HIS A 450 -3.00 12.71 3.63
C HIS A 450 -2.15 12.93 4.88
N ILE A 451 -1.48 11.86 5.35
CA ILE A 451 -0.57 11.95 6.50
C ILE A 451 0.66 12.77 6.12
N ALA A 452 1.27 12.48 4.96
CA ALA A 452 2.47 13.16 4.49
C ALA A 452 2.21 14.64 4.18
N GLN A 453 1.08 14.95 3.52
CA GLN A 453 0.67 16.33 3.22
C GLN A 453 0.44 17.14 4.50
N TRP A 454 -0.27 16.58 5.48
CA TRP A 454 -0.48 17.28 6.74
C TRP A 454 0.83 17.47 7.49
N MET A 455 1.70 16.44 7.53
CA MET A 455 3.02 16.55 8.15
C MET A 455 3.86 17.65 7.48
N ALA A 456 3.91 17.70 6.16
CA ALA A 456 4.60 18.74 5.41
C ALA A 456 4.05 20.13 5.72
N GLN A 457 2.72 20.31 5.72
CA GLN A 457 2.08 21.60 6.04
C GLN A 457 2.43 22.08 7.44
N GLU A 458 2.42 21.22 8.45
CA GLU A 458 2.76 21.60 9.81
C GLU A 458 4.24 21.96 9.97
N LEU A 459 5.15 21.25 9.30
CA LEU A 459 6.57 21.54 9.28
C LEU A 459 6.85 22.88 8.58
N TYR A 460 6.16 23.16 7.47
CA TYR A 460 6.22 24.46 6.80
C TYR A 460 5.78 25.60 7.72
N ASN A 461 4.67 25.43 8.45
CA ASN A 461 4.16 26.41 9.41
C ASN A 461 5.15 26.66 10.57
N GLN A 462 5.90 25.64 10.98
CA GLN A 462 6.94 25.73 12.01
C GLN A 462 8.26 26.29 11.47
N LYS A 463 8.39 26.48 10.16
CA LYS A 463 9.62 26.87 9.47
C LYS A 463 10.79 25.92 9.71
N ASP A 464 10.50 24.63 9.95
CA ASP A 464 11.52 23.58 10.01
C ASP A 464 11.91 23.17 8.59
N ALA A 465 12.78 23.97 7.97
CA ALA A 465 13.16 23.83 6.57
C ALA A 465 13.80 22.47 6.26
N GLU A 466 14.59 21.93 7.18
CA GLU A 466 15.30 20.66 6.97
C GLU A 466 14.33 19.48 7.02
N TYR A 467 13.48 19.38 8.05
CA TYR A 467 12.53 18.27 8.15
C TYR A 467 11.43 18.39 7.09
N PHE A 468 10.98 19.64 6.82
CA PHE A 468 10.05 19.89 5.72
C PHE A 468 10.58 19.36 4.39
N ALA A 469 11.83 19.68 4.01
CA ALA A 469 12.40 19.19 2.76
C ALA A 469 12.47 17.66 2.70
N ARG A 470 12.78 16.99 3.80
CA ARG A 470 12.79 15.51 3.89
C ARG A 470 11.41 14.88 3.70
N VAL A 471 10.33 15.56 4.07
CA VAL A 471 8.96 15.08 3.87
C VAL A 471 8.44 15.51 2.49
N ALA A 472 8.67 16.76 2.10
CA ALA A 472 8.10 17.35 0.89
C ALA A 472 8.72 16.80 -0.41
N GLN A 473 10.04 16.58 -0.46
CA GLN A 473 10.68 16.08 -1.67
C GLN A 473 10.19 14.69 -2.09
N PRO A 474 10.14 13.69 -1.21
CA PRO A 474 9.52 12.41 -1.53
C PRO A 474 8.03 12.54 -1.87
N LEU A 475 7.28 13.32 -1.09
CA LEU A 475 5.86 13.54 -1.33
C LEU A 475 5.57 14.08 -2.73
N MET A 476 6.37 15.02 -3.22
CA MET A 476 6.22 15.59 -4.57
C MET A 476 6.32 14.53 -5.69
N LEU A 477 7.01 13.42 -5.46
CA LEU A 477 7.12 12.33 -6.43
C LEU A 477 5.88 11.43 -6.48
N GLU A 478 5.00 11.54 -5.48
CA GLU A 478 3.74 10.80 -5.38
C GLU A 478 2.51 11.65 -5.78
N LEU A 479 2.66 12.99 -5.83
CA LEU A 479 1.55 13.87 -6.18
C LEU A 479 1.15 13.69 -7.64
N THR A 480 -0.14 13.48 -7.88
CA THR A 480 -0.74 13.36 -9.21
C THR A 480 -1.45 14.64 -9.67
N ASP A 481 -1.71 15.59 -8.75
CA ASP A 481 -2.31 16.90 -9.04
C ASP A 481 -1.21 17.94 -9.23
N GLU A 482 -1.15 18.56 -10.42
CA GLU A 482 -0.14 19.56 -10.79
C GLU A 482 -0.17 20.78 -9.87
N ARG A 483 -1.34 21.18 -9.38
CA ARG A 483 -1.47 22.32 -8.48
C ARG A 483 -0.86 22.01 -7.12
N GLU A 484 -1.12 20.83 -6.55
CA GLU A 484 -0.52 20.39 -5.28
C GLU A 484 1.00 20.28 -5.40
N TYR A 485 1.48 19.74 -6.51
CA TYR A 485 2.92 19.70 -6.81
C TYR A 485 3.54 21.10 -6.84
N ASN A 486 2.92 22.05 -7.55
CA ASN A 486 3.42 23.42 -7.66
C ASN A 486 3.33 24.17 -6.32
N GLU A 487 2.29 23.97 -5.52
CA GLU A 487 2.18 24.53 -4.16
C GLU A 487 3.33 24.02 -3.27
N MET A 488 3.62 22.72 -3.28
CA MET A 488 4.71 22.13 -2.51
C MET A 488 6.08 22.65 -2.96
N LYS A 489 6.27 22.80 -4.27
CA LYS A 489 7.49 23.36 -4.86
C LYS A 489 7.72 24.83 -4.45
N MET A 490 6.66 25.64 -4.39
CA MET A 490 6.74 27.02 -3.91
C MET A 490 7.11 27.08 -2.42
N MET A 491 6.52 26.23 -1.59
CA MET A 491 6.83 26.12 -0.17
C MET A 491 8.31 25.75 0.08
N LEU A 492 8.85 24.81 -0.72
CA LEU A 492 10.28 24.46 -0.70
C LEU A 492 11.17 25.65 -1.07
N ALA A 493 10.81 26.40 -2.11
CA ALA A 493 11.56 27.56 -2.55
C ALA A 493 11.53 28.71 -1.53
N GLU A 494 10.41 28.90 -0.84
CA GLU A 494 10.24 29.92 0.19
C GLU A 494 11.10 29.66 1.44
N LEU A 495 11.09 28.42 1.93
CA LEU A 495 11.87 28.05 3.13
C LEU A 495 13.38 28.01 2.87
N LYS A 496 13.82 27.94 1.60
CA LYS A 496 15.23 27.90 1.18
C LYS A 496 16.06 27.02 2.13
N PRO A 497 15.82 25.71 2.17
CA PRO A 497 16.67 24.85 2.96
C PRO A 497 18.11 25.00 2.48
N GLU A 498 19.04 25.28 3.38
CA GLU A 498 20.48 25.44 3.06
C GLU A 498 21.13 24.16 2.48
N THR A 499 20.35 23.15 2.26
CA THR A 499 20.71 21.77 1.95
C THR A 499 21.11 21.51 0.50
N ALA A 500 21.20 22.53 -0.37
CA ALA A 500 21.78 22.32 -1.70
C ALA A 500 23.29 21.99 -1.68
N SER A 501 23.96 22.00 -0.53
CA SER A 501 25.43 21.86 -0.45
C SER A 501 26.01 20.96 0.64
N LYS A 502 25.20 20.29 1.48
CA LYS A 502 25.73 19.30 2.42
C LYS A 502 25.24 17.89 2.09
N PRO A 503 26.14 16.91 1.89
CA PRO A 503 25.72 15.53 1.77
C PRO A 503 25.01 15.09 3.06
N LEU A 504 23.90 14.38 2.94
CA LEU A 504 23.12 13.78 4.05
C LEU A 504 23.91 12.65 4.75
N THR A 505 25.18 12.88 5.09
CA THR A 505 26.07 11.84 5.64
C THR A 505 26.04 11.70 7.16
N GLN A 506 25.16 12.40 7.88
CA GLN A 506 25.18 12.32 9.36
C GLN A 506 23.84 12.03 10.07
N ASN A 507 22.78 11.62 9.37
CA ASN A 507 21.55 11.16 10.04
C ASN A 507 21.02 9.81 9.51
N SER A 508 21.89 8.95 8.97
CA SER A 508 21.63 7.50 8.83
C SER A 508 21.30 6.86 10.19
N ASP A 509 21.77 7.47 11.30
CA ASP A 509 21.53 6.96 12.64
C ASP A 509 20.05 7.10 13.07
N LYS A 510 19.35 8.17 12.67
CA LYS A 510 17.91 8.30 13.00
C LYS A 510 17.02 7.43 12.14
N ALA A 511 17.36 7.20 10.87
CA ALA A 511 16.65 6.22 10.04
C ALA A 511 16.92 4.79 10.52
N GLY A 512 18.17 4.50 10.93
CA GLY A 512 18.54 3.25 11.59
C GLY A 512 17.93 3.08 12.98
N GLU A 513 17.80 4.16 13.76
CA GLU A 513 17.07 4.16 15.04
C GLU A 513 15.56 3.96 14.83
N GLN A 514 14.98 4.55 13.80
CA GLN A 514 13.57 4.39 13.44
C GLN A 514 13.25 2.98 12.93
N GLN A 515 14.14 2.38 12.13
CA GLN A 515 14.04 0.95 11.76
C GLN A 515 14.25 0.04 12.97
N ASN A 516 15.16 0.38 13.87
CA ASN A 516 15.40 -0.36 15.09
C ASN A 516 14.24 -0.24 16.10
N GLU A 517 13.56 0.90 16.16
CA GLU A 517 12.34 1.06 16.95
C GLU A 517 11.15 0.30 16.35
N ARG A 518 11.02 0.25 15.01
CA ARG A 518 10.05 -0.62 14.33
C ARG A 518 10.34 -2.09 14.59
N ALA A 519 11.58 -2.53 14.43
CA ALA A 519 11.99 -3.90 14.72
C ALA A 519 11.71 -4.26 16.19
N LYS A 520 11.99 -3.35 17.13
CA LYS A 520 11.68 -3.53 18.56
C LYS A 520 10.17 -3.57 18.83
N ALA A 521 9.37 -2.71 18.18
CA ALA A 521 7.90 -2.70 18.33
C ALA A 521 7.30 -4.02 17.78
N THR A 522 7.77 -4.48 16.62
CA THR A 522 7.35 -5.74 16.01
C THR A 522 7.80 -6.95 16.86
N GLN A 523 9.00 -6.90 17.43
CA GLN A 523 9.51 -7.92 18.36
C GLN A 523 8.71 -7.94 19.66
N HIS A 524 8.31 -6.78 20.19
CA HIS A 524 7.44 -6.69 21.36
C HIS A 524 6.03 -7.23 21.09
N ALA A 525 5.47 -6.99 19.91
CA ALA A 525 4.19 -7.58 19.51
C ALA A 525 4.29 -9.11 19.40
N LYS A 526 5.34 -9.64 18.75
CA LYS A 526 5.59 -11.09 18.65
C LYS A 526 5.85 -11.77 20.02
N ASN A 527 6.46 -11.07 20.97
CA ASN A 527 6.69 -11.59 22.32
C ASN A 527 5.42 -11.56 23.20
N ARG A 528 4.49 -10.64 22.95
CA ARG A 528 3.17 -10.63 23.61
C ARG A 528 2.27 -11.77 23.15
N GLU A 529 2.35 -12.17 21.89
CA GLU A 529 1.63 -13.35 21.37
C GLU A 529 2.16 -14.66 21.98
N LYS A 530 3.45 -14.72 22.34
CA LYS A 530 4.05 -15.92 22.95
C LYS A 530 3.84 -16.04 24.46
N HIS A 531 3.50 -14.94 25.14
CA HIS A 531 3.26 -14.91 26.60
C HIS A 531 2.09 -13.99 26.96
N PRO A 532 0.84 -14.50 26.95
CA PRO A 532 -0.35 -13.69 27.22
C PRO A 532 -0.55 -13.28 28.69
N GLY A 533 0.50 -13.26 29.53
CA GLY A 533 0.40 -13.08 30.97
C GLY A 533 1.39 -12.11 31.62
N GLY A 534 1.91 -11.08 30.95
CA GLY A 534 2.88 -10.15 31.55
C GLY A 534 2.64 -8.70 31.17
N ALA A 535 1.66 -8.06 31.79
CA ALA A 535 1.41 -6.64 31.60
C ALA A 535 2.29 -5.80 32.52
N THR A 536 3.39 -5.22 31.99
CA THR A 536 3.99 -3.98 32.50
C THR A 536 4.41 -3.10 31.32
N GLY A 537 3.44 -2.47 30.68
CA GLY A 537 3.66 -1.47 29.67
C GLY A 537 3.52 -0.07 30.31
N LYS A 538 4.47 0.83 30.06
CA LYS A 538 4.29 2.25 30.36
C LYS A 538 3.09 2.75 29.57
N SER A 539 1.97 2.98 30.25
CA SER A 539 0.81 3.65 29.67
C SER A 539 1.19 5.06 29.26
N VAL A 540 0.73 5.51 28.11
CA VAL A 540 0.76 6.93 27.76
C VAL A 540 -0.20 7.63 28.74
N SER A 541 0.32 8.23 29.80
CA SER A 541 -0.46 9.08 30.69
C SER A 541 -0.62 10.45 30.02
N MET A 542 -1.85 10.88 29.82
CA MET A 542 -2.20 12.25 29.49
C MET A 542 -2.24 13.13 30.73
#